data_5ead80f7d4559075cedf9239c1e6722e
#
_entry.id   5ead80f7d4559075cedf9239c1e6722e
#
_cell.length_a   1.000
_cell.length_b   1.000
_cell.length_c   1.000
_cell.angle_alpha   90.00
_cell.angle_beta   90.00
_cell.angle_gamma   90.00
#
_symmetry.space_group_name_H-M   'P 1'
#
loop_
_entity.id
_entity.type
_entity.pdbx_description
1 polymer ?
#
loop_
_entity_poly.entity_id
_entity_poly.type
_entity_poly.pdbx_seq_one_letter_code
_entity_poly.pdbx_strand_id
1 'polypeptide(L)'
;MKGYQTACRRLGVVALVGVLLAGCSENDRPLESPVRFEGGIFGTYYQITLVDPLTQGEANALEEGILAEMEDVDQAMSTYRDDSELVAFNDAPLNEWQPLSNELIEVLAISRSVSEASKGAFDITIGDVVNLWSFGPEARPEEVPSEAELSERMATIGFDAVEVDTQRMQARRLRDVFADLSGVAKGHATDRVAAYLDQEGIDNYLVNIGGGLIARGYRDIEDQTPWRVGIEVPQSGVPEAQHVIALEGMSVATSGDYRNYFEVDGERFSHLLDPRTGRPIKHQLASVSVFHPSNAWADAWATALTVVGTEQGMQLAVENNLNILMLVREGERWRSLASPAFVNYFGDALIDELGIEPWTASSANRQMQTGE
;
A
#
# COMPACT_ATOMS: atom_id res chain seq x y z
N MET A 1 58.34 45.47 -78.04
CA MET A 1 57.65 46.46 -77.17
C MET A 1 56.36 45.79 -76.62
N LYS A 2 56.35 45.74 -75.30
CA LYS A 2 55.25 45.64 -74.41
C LYS A 2 54.24 44.49 -74.60
N GLY A 3 54.43 43.45 -73.79
CA GLY A 3 53.41 42.41 -73.45
C GLY A 3 52.39 42.89 -72.46
N TYR A 4 51.24 42.24 -72.50
CA TYR A 4 50.26 42.25 -71.41
C TYR A 4 49.92 40.82 -71.06
N GLN A 5 50.28 40.43 -69.82
CA GLN A 5 49.90 39.20 -69.19
C GLN A 5 48.48 39.36 -68.67
N THR A 6 47.58 38.50 -69.02
CA THR A 6 46.22 38.42 -68.49
C THR A 6 46.19 37.31 -67.41
N ALA A 7 46.07 37.73 -66.18
CA ALA A 7 45.94 36.81 -65.06
C ALA A 7 44.49 36.27 -64.99
N CYS A 8 44.30 34.98 -65.15
CA CYS A 8 43.05 34.26 -64.80
C CYS A 8 42.97 34.08 -63.30
N ARG A 9 42.09 34.82 -62.66
CA ARG A 9 41.63 34.56 -61.27
C ARG A 9 40.67 33.37 -61.32
N ARG A 10 41.11 32.22 -60.75
CA ARG A 10 40.19 31.12 -60.41
C ARG A 10 39.55 31.47 -59.06
N LEU A 11 38.23 31.75 -59.07
CA LEU A 11 37.40 31.78 -57.89
C LEU A 11 37.17 30.33 -57.43
N GLY A 12 37.78 29.96 -56.33
CA GLY A 12 37.43 28.72 -55.61
C GLY A 12 36.18 28.98 -54.80
N VAL A 13 35.08 28.34 -55.19
CA VAL A 13 33.85 28.25 -54.36
C VAL A 13 34.11 27.20 -53.29
N VAL A 14 34.35 27.63 -52.05
CA VAL A 14 34.36 26.76 -50.87
C VAL A 14 32.89 26.51 -50.48
N ALA A 15 32.36 25.34 -50.88
CA ALA A 15 31.09 24.84 -50.37
C ALA A 15 31.27 24.43 -48.90
N LEU A 16 30.79 25.27 -47.98
CA LEU A 16 30.68 24.96 -46.57
C LEU A 16 29.54 23.97 -46.41
N VAL A 17 29.85 22.68 -46.37
CA VAL A 17 28.88 21.63 -45.97
C VAL A 17 28.75 21.75 -44.46
N GLY A 18 27.70 22.47 -44.03
CA GLY A 18 27.26 22.45 -42.62
C GLY A 18 26.68 21.07 -42.32
N VAL A 19 27.45 20.23 -41.67
CA VAL A 19 26.95 19.04 -40.99
C VAL A 19 26.09 19.54 -39.85
N LEU A 20 24.79 19.57 -40.04
CA LEU A 20 23.82 19.66 -38.96
C LEU A 20 23.98 18.35 -38.13
N LEU A 21 24.83 18.40 -37.13
CA LEU A 21 24.75 17.49 -35.99
C LEU A 21 23.41 17.80 -35.32
N ALA A 22 22.34 17.14 -35.74
CA ALA A 22 21.17 16.95 -34.93
C ALA A 22 21.65 16.06 -33.76
N GLY A 23 22.19 16.69 -32.72
CA GLY A 23 22.38 16.02 -31.45
C GLY A 23 20.99 15.66 -30.98
N CYS A 24 20.66 14.38 -30.96
CA CYS A 24 19.54 13.91 -30.15
C CYS A 24 19.84 14.42 -28.74
N SER A 25 18.90 15.19 -28.17
CA SER A 25 18.95 15.56 -26.77
C SER A 25 19.04 14.25 -25.98
N GLU A 26 19.79 14.26 -24.89
CA GLU A 26 19.83 13.08 -23.98
C GLU A 26 18.43 12.65 -23.56
N ASN A 27 17.53 13.60 -23.47
CA ASN A 27 16.11 13.39 -23.17
C ASN A 27 15.33 12.63 -24.26
N ASP A 28 15.76 12.69 -25.53
CA ASP A 28 15.12 11.98 -26.64
C ASP A 28 15.64 10.54 -26.82
N ARG A 29 16.54 10.09 -25.95
CA ARG A 29 17.11 8.75 -26.04
C ARG A 29 16.07 7.70 -25.58
N PRO A 30 15.68 6.73 -26.43
CA PRO A 30 14.84 5.62 -26.01
C PRO A 30 15.51 4.78 -24.92
N LEU A 31 14.72 4.35 -23.95
CA LEU A 31 15.15 3.44 -22.89
C LEU A 31 14.84 1.98 -23.24
N GLU A 32 15.60 1.08 -22.65
CA GLU A 32 15.26 -0.35 -22.67
C GLU A 32 14.12 -0.62 -21.69
N SER A 33 13.08 -1.32 -22.13
CA SER A 33 11.97 -1.76 -21.27
C SER A 33 12.36 -3.06 -20.53
N PRO A 34 11.92 -3.28 -19.26
CA PRO A 34 11.13 -2.35 -18.45
C PRO A 34 11.97 -1.27 -17.78
N VAL A 35 11.39 -0.07 -17.64
CA VAL A 35 11.94 1.01 -16.79
C VAL A 35 11.51 0.77 -15.35
N ARG A 36 12.43 0.99 -14.39
CA ARG A 36 12.16 0.78 -12.96
C ARG A 36 12.58 1.98 -12.14
N PHE A 37 11.69 2.35 -11.22
CA PHE A 37 11.95 3.33 -10.17
C PHE A 37 11.86 2.64 -8.83
N GLU A 38 12.83 2.87 -7.94
CA GLU A 38 12.87 2.25 -6.62
C GLU A 38 13.54 3.17 -5.58
N GLY A 39 13.07 3.09 -4.34
CA GLY A 39 13.61 3.90 -3.26
C GLY A 39 12.92 3.63 -1.93
N GLY A 40 13.16 4.52 -0.95
CA GLY A 40 12.54 4.48 0.38
C GLY A 40 11.46 5.54 0.53
N ILE A 41 10.31 5.19 1.13
CA ILE A 41 9.20 6.09 1.45
C ILE A 41 8.39 5.51 2.62
N PHE A 42 7.74 6.33 3.45
CA PHE A 42 6.86 5.91 4.56
C PHE A 42 7.48 4.87 5.51
N GLY A 43 8.81 4.95 5.76
CA GLY A 43 9.51 3.94 6.55
C GLY A 43 9.64 2.57 5.90
N THR A 44 9.32 2.45 4.61
CA THR A 44 9.39 1.22 3.80
C THR A 44 10.04 1.50 2.43
N TYR A 45 9.76 0.68 1.43
CA TYR A 45 10.27 0.83 0.06
C TYR A 45 9.14 1.05 -0.95
N TYR A 46 9.51 1.63 -2.09
CA TYR A 46 8.68 1.56 -3.30
C TYR A 46 9.46 0.92 -4.46
N GLN A 47 8.74 0.27 -5.35
CA GLN A 47 9.24 -0.26 -6.61
C GLN A 47 8.15 -0.13 -7.67
N ILE A 48 8.44 0.60 -8.74
CA ILE A 48 7.50 0.84 -9.84
C ILE A 48 8.17 0.37 -11.11
N THR A 49 7.46 -0.46 -11.87
CA THR A 49 7.95 -1.03 -13.13
C THR A 49 7.00 -0.62 -14.25
N LEU A 50 7.54 0.06 -15.27
CA LEU A 50 6.83 0.50 -16.46
C LEU A 50 7.32 -0.30 -17.68
N VAL A 51 6.41 -0.75 -18.52
CA VAL A 51 6.73 -1.58 -19.69
C VAL A 51 6.52 -0.82 -21.00
N ASP A 52 5.73 0.25 -20.98
CA ASP A 52 5.52 1.11 -22.13
C ASP A 52 6.85 1.70 -22.63
N PRO A 53 7.02 1.89 -23.96
CA PRO A 53 8.21 2.50 -24.52
C PRO A 53 8.37 3.94 -24.04
N LEU A 54 9.50 4.28 -23.44
CA LEU A 54 9.78 5.60 -22.89
C LEU A 54 11.11 6.13 -23.40
N THR A 55 11.20 7.44 -23.54
CA THR A 55 12.46 8.17 -23.64
C THR A 55 13.00 8.50 -22.26
N GLN A 56 14.29 8.87 -22.17
CA GLN A 56 14.90 9.30 -20.91
C GLN A 56 14.18 10.53 -20.31
N GLY A 57 13.73 11.46 -21.14
CA GLY A 57 13.01 12.65 -20.68
C GLY A 57 11.65 12.34 -20.09
N GLU A 58 10.88 11.44 -20.71
CA GLU A 58 9.59 10.96 -20.21
C GLU A 58 9.78 10.19 -18.89
N ALA A 59 10.77 9.30 -18.81
CA ALA A 59 11.05 8.56 -17.59
C ALA A 59 11.41 9.48 -16.43
N ASN A 60 12.24 10.49 -16.65
CA ASN A 60 12.59 11.48 -15.61
C ASN A 60 11.36 12.26 -15.13
N ALA A 61 10.50 12.69 -16.05
CA ALA A 61 9.27 13.41 -15.69
C ALA A 61 8.29 12.53 -14.90
N LEU A 62 8.16 11.26 -15.30
CA LEU A 62 7.34 10.28 -14.57
C LEU A 62 7.90 10.02 -13.16
N GLU A 63 9.20 9.87 -13.00
CA GLU A 63 9.83 9.69 -11.68
C GLU A 63 9.56 10.89 -10.77
N GLU A 64 9.75 12.13 -11.28
CA GLU A 64 9.45 13.35 -10.52
C GLU A 64 7.98 13.41 -10.10
N GLY A 65 7.04 13.08 -10.98
CA GLY A 65 5.61 13.05 -10.65
C GLY A 65 5.23 11.95 -9.66
N ILE A 66 5.77 10.74 -9.81
CA ILE A 66 5.59 9.64 -8.86
C ILE A 66 6.06 10.03 -7.45
N LEU A 67 7.25 10.66 -7.35
CA LEU A 67 7.78 11.12 -6.08
C LEU A 67 6.93 12.24 -5.48
N ALA A 68 6.39 13.15 -6.30
CA ALA A 68 5.49 14.21 -5.85
C ALA A 68 4.18 13.63 -5.28
N GLU A 69 3.54 12.67 -5.96
CA GLU A 69 2.33 12.01 -5.44
C GLU A 69 2.57 11.33 -4.08
N MET A 70 3.70 10.68 -3.90
CA MET A 70 4.06 10.06 -2.62
C MET A 70 4.37 11.09 -1.53
N GLU A 71 5.07 12.19 -1.87
CA GLU A 71 5.35 13.29 -0.93
C GLU A 71 4.05 13.99 -0.48
N ASP A 72 3.09 14.19 -1.38
CA ASP A 72 1.79 14.77 -1.05
C ASP A 72 1.03 13.90 -0.03
N VAL A 73 1.07 12.58 -0.19
CA VAL A 73 0.48 11.65 0.78
C VAL A 73 1.22 11.70 2.13
N ASP A 74 2.56 11.75 2.12
CA ASP A 74 3.35 11.86 3.35
C ASP A 74 3.05 13.18 4.09
N GLN A 75 2.97 14.29 3.36
CA GLN A 75 2.60 15.59 3.90
C GLN A 75 1.17 15.62 4.47
N ALA A 76 0.24 14.89 3.86
CA ALA A 76 -1.13 14.84 4.35
C ALA A 76 -1.31 13.92 5.56
N MET A 77 -0.62 12.75 5.61
CA MET A 77 -1.03 11.63 6.46
C MET A 77 0.05 11.11 7.42
N SER A 78 1.29 11.59 7.35
CA SER A 78 2.38 11.09 8.17
C SER A 78 2.23 11.52 9.63
N THR A 79 2.35 10.56 10.55
CA THR A 79 2.49 10.83 11.99
C THR A 79 3.95 11.07 12.41
N TYR A 80 4.91 10.86 11.48
CA TYR A 80 6.34 11.06 11.70
C TYR A 80 6.85 12.44 11.27
N ARG A 81 5.97 13.28 10.73
CA ARG A 81 6.24 14.67 10.32
C ARG A 81 5.51 15.63 11.24
N ASP A 82 6.22 16.56 11.83
CA ASP A 82 5.61 17.58 12.71
C ASP A 82 4.73 18.60 11.94
N ASP A 83 4.90 18.69 10.61
CA ASP A 83 4.23 19.62 9.72
C ASP A 83 3.14 18.99 8.85
N SER A 84 2.75 17.73 9.11
CA SER A 84 1.71 17.07 8.33
C SER A 84 0.31 17.59 8.67
N GLU A 85 -0.62 17.48 7.70
CA GLU A 85 -2.01 17.85 7.91
C GLU A 85 -2.68 16.99 9.00
N LEU A 86 -2.36 15.70 9.07
CA LEU A 86 -2.85 14.78 10.10
C LEU A 86 -2.40 15.18 11.51
N VAL A 87 -1.14 15.59 11.68
CA VAL A 87 -0.63 16.07 12.98
C VAL A 87 -1.32 17.37 13.36
N ALA A 88 -1.49 18.30 12.42
CA ALA A 88 -2.27 19.52 12.68
C ALA A 88 -3.72 19.20 13.06
N PHE A 89 -4.36 18.20 12.44
CA PHE A 89 -5.69 17.72 12.83
C PHE A 89 -5.69 17.09 14.22
N ASN A 90 -4.66 16.29 14.57
CA ASN A 90 -4.50 15.71 15.89
C ASN A 90 -4.32 16.75 17.00
N ASP A 91 -3.73 17.90 16.70
CA ASP A 91 -3.51 19.01 17.63
C ASP A 91 -4.68 20.01 17.67
N ALA A 92 -5.64 19.89 16.74
CA ALA A 92 -6.75 20.82 16.64
C ALA A 92 -7.67 20.78 17.87
N PRO A 93 -8.37 21.91 18.23
CA PRO A 93 -9.31 21.93 19.33
C PRO A 93 -10.45 20.92 19.15
N LEU A 94 -10.85 20.27 20.25
CA LEU A 94 -11.96 19.31 20.25
C LEU A 94 -13.29 19.99 19.88
N ASN A 95 -14.14 19.25 19.17
CA ASN A 95 -15.47 19.67 18.71
C ASN A 95 -15.49 20.82 17.68
N GLU A 96 -14.33 21.21 17.16
CA GLU A 96 -14.22 22.23 16.12
C GLU A 96 -13.95 21.58 14.76
N TRP A 97 -14.76 21.95 13.75
CA TRP A 97 -14.58 21.48 12.39
C TRP A 97 -13.31 22.08 11.77
N GLN A 98 -12.43 21.21 11.30
CA GLN A 98 -11.20 21.56 10.59
C GLN A 98 -11.41 21.31 9.09
N PRO A 99 -11.17 22.28 8.21
CA PRO A 99 -11.11 22.05 6.78
C PRO A 99 -9.88 21.18 6.47
N LEU A 100 -10.06 20.13 5.67
CA LEU A 100 -9.00 19.18 5.32
C LEU A 100 -8.95 18.96 3.81
N SER A 101 -7.79 18.50 3.33
CA SER A 101 -7.59 18.14 1.94
C SER A 101 -8.55 17.04 1.47
N ASN A 102 -8.73 16.95 0.16
CA ASN A 102 -9.55 15.88 -0.42
C ASN A 102 -9.00 14.50 -0.08
N GLU A 103 -7.68 14.35 -0.12
CA GLU A 103 -6.99 13.10 0.17
C GLU A 103 -7.22 12.65 1.62
N LEU A 104 -7.04 13.56 2.57
CA LEU A 104 -7.22 13.20 3.99
C LEU A 104 -8.69 12.89 4.30
N ILE A 105 -9.64 13.63 3.74
CA ILE A 105 -11.09 13.35 3.88
C ILE A 105 -11.46 11.99 3.27
N GLU A 106 -10.92 11.65 2.10
CA GLU A 106 -11.17 10.36 1.45
C GLU A 106 -10.69 9.20 2.34
N VAL A 107 -9.45 9.28 2.85
CA VAL A 107 -8.88 8.23 3.70
C VAL A 107 -9.60 8.13 5.04
N LEU A 108 -10.00 9.25 5.65
CA LEU A 108 -10.82 9.24 6.86
C LEU A 108 -12.20 8.60 6.61
N ALA A 109 -12.82 8.83 5.45
CA ALA A 109 -14.10 8.23 5.08
C ALA A 109 -13.98 6.71 4.82
N ILE A 110 -12.91 6.27 4.13
CA ILE A 110 -12.59 4.84 3.96
C ILE A 110 -12.40 4.20 5.34
N SER A 111 -11.56 4.80 6.17
CA SER A 111 -11.27 4.33 7.52
C SER A 111 -12.54 4.17 8.36
N ARG A 112 -13.43 5.17 8.33
CA ARG A 112 -14.72 5.12 9.01
C ARG A 112 -15.57 3.95 8.53
N SER A 113 -15.68 3.76 7.21
CA SER A 113 -16.47 2.70 6.61
C SER A 113 -15.97 1.31 7.00
N VAL A 114 -14.65 1.11 6.97
CA VAL A 114 -14.03 -0.17 7.39
C VAL A 114 -14.17 -0.38 8.89
N SER A 115 -14.04 0.68 9.71
CA SER A 115 -14.23 0.59 11.17
C SER A 115 -15.65 0.13 11.52
N GLU A 116 -16.66 0.73 10.89
CA GLU A 116 -18.07 0.34 11.10
C GLU A 116 -18.33 -1.11 10.66
N ALA A 117 -17.90 -1.48 9.46
CA ALA A 117 -18.13 -2.81 8.92
C ALA A 117 -17.33 -3.90 9.65
N SER A 118 -16.14 -3.62 10.14
CA SER A 118 -15.31 -4.53 10.94
C SER A 118 -15.66 -4.55 12.43
N LYS A 119 -16.66 -3.76 12.85
CA LYS A 119 -17.09 -3.64 14.25
C LYS A 119 -15.94 -3.17 15.18
N GLY A 120 -15.14 -2.25 14.70
CA GLY A 120 -14.01 -1.64 15.44
C GLY A 120 -12.72 -2.48 15.41
N ALA A 121 -12.62 -3.51 14.56
CA ALA A 121 -11.35 -4.22 14.38
C ALA A 121 -10.31 -3.41 13.61
N PHE A 122 -10.75 -2.46 12.82
CA PHE A 122 -9.94 -1.37 12.26
C PHE A 122 -10.38 -0.07 12.94
N ASP A 123 -9.45 0.67 13.51
CA ASP A 123 -9.75 1.93 14.17
C ASP A 123 -8.53 2.85 14.14
N ILE A 124 -8.64 3.94 13.39
CA ILE A 124 -7.54 4.90 13.26
C ILE A 124 -7.27 5.72 14.51
N THR A 125 -8.17 5.69 15.51
CA THR A 125 -8.00 6.44 16.78
C THR A 125 -7.07 5.75 17.78
N ILE A 126 -6.48 4.61 17.39
CA ILE A 126 -5.59 3.80 18.23
C ILE A 126 -4.16 4.36 18.36
N GLY A 127 -3.84 5.47 17.71
CA GLY A 127 -2.46 5.98 17.61
C GLY A 127 -1.75 6.16 18.96
N ASP A 128 -2.44 6.62 20.00
CA ASP A 128 -1.88 6.71 21.36
C ASP A 128 -1.46 5.35 21.92
N VAL A 129 -2.20 4.28 21.61
CA VAL A 129 -1.85 2.92 22.02
C VAL A 129 -0.71 2.36 21.17
N VAL A 130 -0.67 2.70 19.88
CA VAL A 130 0.47 2.38 19.00
C VAL A 130 1.76 3.00 19.55
N ASN A 131 1.71 4.27 19.97
CA ASN A 131 2.81 4.94 20.67
C ASN A 131 3.17 4.24 21.99
N LEU A 132 2.16 3.88 22.78
CA LEU A 132 2.37 3.21 24.06
C LEU A 132 3.12 1.87 23.94
N TRP A 133 2.87 1.11 22.87
CA TRP A 133 3.57 -0.12 22.51
C TRP A 133 4.88 0.09 21.74
N SER A 134 5.37 1.32 21.60
CA SER A 134 6.62 1.67 20.91
C SER A 134 6.64 1.38 19.39
N PHE A 135 5.48 1.30 18.78
CA PHE A 135 5.35 1.13 17.32
C PHE A 135 5.05 2.43 16.57
N GLY A 136 4.79 3.52 17.28
CA GLY A 136 4.50 4.85 16.72
C GLY A 136 5.70 5.79 16.69
N PRO A 137 5.49 7.06 16.32
CA PRO A 137 6.54 8.06 16.19
C PRO A 137 7.18 8.49 17.52
N GLU A 138 6.51 8.28 18.66
CA GLU A 138 7.08 8.60 19.95
C GLU A 138 8.25 7.67 20.29
N ALA A 139 9.43 8.25 20.57
CA ALA A 139 10.60 7.48 20.99
C ALA A 139 10.38 6.93 22.43
N ARG A 140 9.94 5.70 22.53
CA ARG A 140 9.72 4.98 23.81
C ARG A 140 10.58 3.71 23.87
N PRO A 141 10.93 3.23 25.09
CA PRO A 141 11.53 1.90 25.24
C PRO A 141 10.57 0.79 24.78
N GLU A 142 11.11 -0.28 24.20
CA GLU A 142 10.35 -1.50 23.87
C GLU A 142 10.00 -2.26 25.16
N GLU A 143 8.90 -1.86 25.78
CA GLU A 143 8.43 -2.40 27.07
C GLU A 143 6.93 -2.70 26.98
N VAL A 144 6.49 -3.70 27.74
CA VAL A 144 5.07 -4.01 27.87
C VAL A 144 4.41 -2.95 28.76
N PRO A 145 3.41 -2.20 28.24
CA PRO A 145 2.72 -1.18 29.04
C PRO A 145 2.05 -1.77 30.28
N SER A 146 1.99 -0.99 31.38
CA SER A 146 1.19 -1.37 32.54
C SER A 146 -0.31 -1.36 32.22
N GLU A 147 -1.09 -2.16 32.95
CA GLU A 147 -2.56 -2.19 32.83
C GLU A 147 -3.21 -0.82 33.05
N ALA A 148 -2.62 -0.01 33.93
CA ALA A 148 -3.12 1.33 34.24
C ALA A 148 -2.94 2.28 33.04
N GLU A 149 -1.75 2.32 32.43
CA GLU A 149 -1.46 3.13 31.24
C GLU A 149 -2.32 2.70 30.05
N LEU A 150 -2.42 1.39 29.82
CA LEU A 150 -3.26 0.85 28.74
C LEU A 150 -4.72 1.23 28.93
N SER A 151 -5.27 1.06 30.16
CA SER A 151 -6.66 1.39 30.46
C SER A 151 -6.94 2.90 30.30
N GLU A 152 -5.99 3.76 30.66
CA GLU A 152 -6.10 5.21 30.49
C GLU A 152 -6.19 5.58 29.00
N ARG A 153 -5.29 5.04 28.14
CA ARG A 153 -5.30 5.31 26.71
C ARG A 153 -6.53 4.74 26.02
N MET A 154 -6.95 3.54 26.40
CA MET A 154 -8.14 2.90 25.84
C MET A 154 -9.46 3.63 26.16
N ALA A 155 -9.50 4.46 27.18
CA ALA A 155 -10.74 5.13 27.61
C ALA A 155 -11.30 6.13 26.59
N THR A 156 -10.46 6.66 25.69
CA THR A 156 -10.84 7.67 24.66
C THR A 156 -10.98 7.08 23.26
N ILE A 157 -10.41 5.89 23.00
CA ILE A 157 -10.40 5.23 21.69
C ILE A 157 -11.81 4.85 21.24
N GLY A 158 -12.03 4.94 19.96
CA GLY A 158 -13.23 4.55 19.25
C GLY A 158 -13.44 5.39 18.00
N PHE A 159 -13.64 4.73 16.87
CA PHE A 159 -13.79 5.37 15.56
C PHE A 159 -14.93 6.42 15.50
N ASP A 160 -15.86 6.39 16.43
CA ASP A 160 -16.90 7.41 16.63
C ASP A 160 -16.34 8.72 17.24
N ALA A 161 -15.08 8.75 17.70
CA ALA A 161 -14.39 9.94 18.16
C ALA A 161 -14.04 10.92 17.03
N VAL A 162 -14.05 10.49 15.78
CA VAL A 162 -13.79 11.33 14.60
C VAL A 162 -15.04 11.39 13.74
N GLU A 163 -15.55 12.60 13.53
CA GLU A 163 -16.63 12.89 12.59
C GLU A 163 -16.07 13.45 11.30
N VAL A 164 -16.57 12.98 10.16
CA VAL A 164 -16.15 13.40 8.81
C VAL A 164 -17.36 13.92 8.04
N ASP A 165 -17.25 15.13 7.49
CA ASP A 165 -18.22 15.73 6.57
C ASP A 165 -17.59 15.80 5.17
N THR A 166 -17.83 14.78 4.36
CA THR A 166 -17.30 14.67 2.99
C THR A 166 -17.88 15.72 2.03
N GLN A 167 -19.04 16.30 2.34
CA GLN A 167 -19.64 17.34 1.50
C GLN A 167 -19.00 18.71 1.71
N ARG A 168 -18.58 18.99 2.95
CA ARG A 168 -17.93 20.25 3.31
C ARG A 168 -16.41 20.15 3.40
N MET A 169 -15.85 18.95 3.13
CA MET A 169 -14.43 18.67 3.20
C MET A 169 -13.83 19.08 4.55
N GLN A 170 -14.41 18.57 5.64
CA GLN A 170 -13.99 18.89 7.00
C GLN A 170 -14.18 17.68 7.93
N ALA A 171 -13.36 17.61 8.98
CA ALA A 171 -13.52 16.64 10.05
C ALA A 171 -13.33 17.30 11.41
N ARG A 172 -13.76 16.61 12.49
CA ARG A 172 -13.53 17.05 13.87
C ARG A 172 -13.30 15.87 14.79
N ARG A 173 -12.55 16.12 15.86
CA ARG A 173 -12.39 15.16 16.96
C ARG A 173 -13.38 15.52 18.09
N LEU A 174 -14.10 14.51 18.56
CA LEU A 174 -15.06 14.65 19.67
C LEU A 174 -14.42 14.32 21.01
N ARG A 175 -13.32 13.57 20.99
CA ARG A 175 -12.54 13.16 22.16
C ARG A 175 -11.06 13.37 21.85
N ASP A 176 -10.25 13.38 22.91
CA ASP A 176 -8.80 13.46 22.77
C ASP A 176 -8.25 12.08 22.35
N VAL A 177 -8.12 11.90 21.06
CA VAL A 177 -7.58 10.71 20.38
C VAL A 177 -6.50 11.14 19.40
N PHE A 178 -5.51 10.29 19.21
CA PHE A 178 -4.48 10.45 18.21
C PHE A 178 -4.81 9.56 16.99
N ALA A 179 -5.19 10.18 15.89
CA ALA A 179 -5.47 9.49 14.63
C ALA A 179 -4.15 9.04 13.98
N ASP A 180 -4.09 7.75 13.63
CA ASP A 180 -2.98 7.11 12.92
C ASP A 180 -3.54 6.38 11.68
N LEU A 181 -3.04 6.75 10.51
CA LEU A 181 -3.48 6.22 9.22
C LEU A 181 -2.54 5.16 8.63
N SER A 182 -1.58 4.64 9.41
CA SER A 182 -0.58 3.67 8.94
C SER A 182 -1.17 2.39 8.33
N GLY A 183 -2.40 2.02 8.73
CA GLY A 183 -3.13 0.87 8.20
C GLY A 183 -3.90 1.12 6.89
N VAL A 184 -3.81 2.33 6.29
CA VAL A 184 -4.56 2.70 5.06
C VAL A 184 -3.78 3.64 4.14
N ALA A 185 -2.87 4.44 4.68
CA ALA A 185 -2.16 5.48 3.92
C ALA A 185 -1.25 4.92 2.83
N LYS A 186 -0.60 3.76 3.04
CA LYS A 186 0.23 3.11 2.01
C LYS A 186 -0.61 2.65 0.83
N GLY A 187 -1.79 2.08 1.12
CA GLY A 187 -2.75 1.72 0.09
C GLY A 187 -3.21 2.93 -0.71
N HIS A 188 -3.50 4.04 -0.05
CA HIS A 188 -3.86 5.29 -0.70
C HIS A 188 -2.73 5.82 -1.60
N ALA A 189 -1.48 5.84 -1.10
CA ALA A 189 -0.33 6.23 -1.92
C ALA A 189 -0.18 5.35 -3.18
N THR A 190 -0.44 4.04 -3.05
CA THR A 190 -0.42 3.12 -4.19
C THR A 190 -1.51 3.45 -5.21
N ASP A 191 -2.72 3.80 -4.76
CA ASP A 191 -3.83 4.26 -5.62
C ASP A 191 -3.49 5.60 -6.30
N ARG A 192 -2.87 6.57 -5.59
CA ARG A 192 -2.46 7.87 -6.12
C ARG A 192 -1.44 7.74 -7.24
N VAL A 193 -0.38 6.96 -7.00
CA VAL A 193 0.66 6.72 -8.02
C VAL A 193 0.07 6.02 -9.25
N ALA A 194 -0.82 5.03 -9.07
CA ALA A 194 -1.49 4.36 -10.18
C ALA A 194 -2.36 5.35 -10.98
N ALA A 195 -3.14 6.20 -10.30
CA ALA A 195 -3.96 7.21 -10.96
C ALA A 195 -3.12 8.25 -11.72
N TYR A 196 -1.95 8.64 -11.18
CA TYR A 196 -1.01 9.51 -11.89
C TYR A 196 -0.50 8.85 -13.17
N LEU A 197 -0.06 7.59 -13.11
CA LEU A 197 0.41 6.85 -14.29
C LEU A 197 -0.70 6.72 -15.36
N ASP A 198 -1.94 6.43 -14.95
CA ASP A 198 -3.10 6.37 -15.84
C ASP A 198 -3.34 7.75 -16.54
N GLN A 199 -3.18 8.87 -15.81
CA GLN A 199 -3.33 10.24 -16.36
C GLN A 199 -2.21 10.60 -17.35
N GLU A 200 -1.00 10.12 -17.11
CA GLU A 200 0.15 10.28 -18.01
C GLU A 200 0.10 9.34 -19.22
N GLY A 201 -0.92 8.47 -19.30
CA GLY A 201 -1.14 7.57 -20.44
C GLY A 201 -0.23 6.35 -20.44
N ILE A 202 0.23 5.91 -19.26
CA ILE A 202 0.97 4.66 -19.08
C ILE A 202 -0.03 3.54 -18.87
N ASP A 203 -0.06 2.57 -19.77
CA ASP A 203 -1.04 1.49 -19.78
C ASP A 203 -0.53 0.20 -19.13
N ASN A 204 0.80 0.00 -19.06
CA ASN A 204 1.42 -1.28 -18.66
C ASN A 204 2.42 -1.10 -17.53
N TYR A 205 1.95 -1.26 -16.28
CA TYR A 205 2.78 -1.02 -15.10
C TYR A 205 2.45 -1.91 -13.91
N LEU A 206 3.41 -2.01 -12.99
CA LEU A 206 3.26 -2.54 -11.63
C LEU A 206 3.78 -1.52 -10.62
N VAL A 207 2.91 -1.06 -9.74
CA VAL A 207 3.25 -0.24 -8.57
C VAL A 207 3.30 -1.15 -7.35
N ASN A 208 4.36 -1.03 -6.54
CA ASN A 208 4.53 -1.68 -5.25
C ASN A 208 5.05 -0.66 -4.23
N ILE A 209 4.23 -0.34 -3.23
CA ILE A 209 4.60 0.53 -2.11
C ILE A 209 4.40 -0.23 -0.81
N GLY A 210 5.50 -0.65 -0.17
CA GLY A 210 5.46 -1.36 1.10
C GLY A 210 4.66 -2.66 1.12
N GLY A 211 4.42 -3.29 -0.06
CA GLY A 211 3.61 -4.50 -0.22
C GLY A 211 2.16 -4.24 -0.65
N GLY A 212 1.73 -2.97 -0.77
CA GLY A 212 0.55 -2.60 -1.53
C GLY A 212 0.86 -2.63 -3.02
N LEU A 213 0.13 -3.41 -3.80
CA LEU A 213 0.42 -3.69 -5.21
C LEU A 213 -0.77 -3.35 -6.10
N ILE A 214 -0.53 -2.60 -7.17
CA ILE A 214 -1.47 -2.39 -8.28
C ILE A 214 -0.77 -2.75 -9.58
N ALA A 215 -1.44 -3.53 -10.43
CA ALA A 215 -0.99 -3.80 -11.78
C ALA A 215 -2.01 -3.32 -12.81
N ARG A 216 -1.52 -2.82 -13.95
CA ARG A 216 -2.31 -2.51 -15.14
C ARG A 216 -1.65 -3.08 -16.37
N GLY A 217 -2.46 -3.43 -17.37
CA GLY A 217 -1.99 -3.99 -18.63
C GLY A 217 -1.16 -5.25 -18.47
N TYR A 218 -0.07 -5.33 -19.21
CA TYR A 218 0.74 -6.54 -19.35
C TYR A 218 2.17 -6.33 -18.88
N ARG A 219 2.77 -7.37 -18.29
CA ARG A 219 4.21 -7.44 -18.01
C ARG A 219 5.05 -7.55 -19.28
N ASP A 220 4.48 -8.15 -20.31
CA ASP A 220 5.02 -8.27 -21.64
C ASP A 220 3.91 -7.94 -22.63
N ILE A 221 4.10 -6.84 -23.39
CA ILE A 221 3.08 -6.30 -24.31
C ILE A 221 2.98 -7.18 -25.55
N GLU A 222 4.10 -7.72 -26.06
CA GLU A 222 4.12 -8.53 -27.28
C GLU A 222 3.36 -9.85 -27.09
N ASP A 223 3.65 -10.55 -26.00
CA ASP A 223 3.03 -11.83 -25.65
C ASP A 223 1.73 -11.69 -24.84
N GLN A 224 1.34 -10.47 -24.49
CA GLN A 224 0.20 -10.17 -23.61
C GLN A 224 0.25 -10.95 -22.29
N THR A 225 1.45 -11.07 -21.73
CA THR A 225 1.66 -11.81 -20.48
C THR A 225 1.18 -10.97 -19.29
N PRO A 226 0.23 -11.47 -18.47
CA PRO A 226 -0.27 -10.72 -17.32
C PRO A 226 0.81 -10.54 -16.24
N TRP A 227 0.64 -9.50 -15.42
CA TRP A 227 1.41 -9.34 -14.20
C TRP A 227 1.11 -10.47 -13.23
N ARG A 228 2.14 -10.93 -12.54
CA ARG A 228 2.02 -11.97 -11.52
C ARG A 228 2.65 -11.48 -10.21
N VAL A 229 1.92 -11.63 -9.13
CA VAL A 229 2.35 -11.23 -7.79
C VAL A 229 2.52 -12.44 -6.90
N GLY A 230 3.56 -12.43 -6.07
CA GLY A 230 3.81 -13.46 -5.08
C GLY A 230 3.09 -13.13 -3.77
N ILE A 231 2.33 -14.07 -3.23
CA ILE A 231 1.86 -14.05 -1.84
C ILE A 231 2.95 -14.71 -1.00
N GLU A 232 3.63 -13.93 -0.18
CA GLU A 232 4.81 -14.39 0.56
C GLU A 232 4.46 -15.37 1.67
N VAL A 233 5.35 -16.33 1.87
CA VAL A 233 5.39 -17.14 3.09
C VAL A 233 5.70 -16.24 4.28
N PRO A 234 4.84 -16.18 5.32
CA PRO A 234 5.03 -15.28 6.45
C PRO A 234 6.09 -15.81 7.42
N GLN A 235 7.35 -15.72 7.01
CA GLN A 235 8.52 -16.15 7.78
C GLN A 235 9.67 -15.13 7.69
N SER A 236 10.58 -15.16 8.67
CA SER A 236 11.80 -14.36 8.63
C SER A 236 12.82 -14.95 7.64
N GLY A 237 13.50 -14.11 6.89
CA GLY A 237 14.57 -14.52 5.98
C GLY A 237 14.36 -14.02 4.54
N VAL A 238 14.82 -14.83 3.58
CA VAL A 238 14.65 -14.51 2.16
C VAL A 238 13.17 -14.65 1.79
N PRO A 239 12.54 -13.66 1.15
CA PRO A 239 11.16 -13.76 0.71
C PRO A 239 10.96 -14.94 -0.23
N GLU A 240 9.99 -15.78 0.08
CA GLU A 240 9.57 -16.93 -0.73
C GLU A 240 8.07 -16.81 -0.99
N ALA A 241 7.63 -17.05 -2.23
CA ALA A 241 6.22 -17.00 -2.57
C ALA A 241 5.55 -18.34 -2.26
N GLN A 242 4.51 -18.32 -1.41
CA GLN A 242 3.62 -19.46 -1.20
C GLN A 242 2.75 -19.69 -2.44
N HIS A 243 2.21 -18.62 -3.00
CA HIS A 243 1.40 -18.64 -4.20
C HIS A 243 1.85 -17.53 -5.16
N VAL A 244 1.63 -17.75 -6.45
CA VAL A 244 1.85 -16.73 -7.50
C VAL A 244 0.55 -16.57 -8.27
N ILE A 245 -0.04 -15.38 -8.19
CA ILE A 245 -1.38 -15.09 -8.72
C ILE A 245 -1.27 -14.02 -9.81
N ALA A 246 -1.97 -14.22 -10.93
CA ALA A 246 -2.10 -13.18 -11.95
C ALA A 246 -2.99 -12.05 -11.43
N LEU A 247 -2.52 -10.80 -11.58
CA LEU A 247 -3.23 -9.62 -11.11
C LEU A 247 -3.75 -8.84 -12.32
N GLU A 248 -5.06 -8.97 -12.57
CA GLU A 248 -5.74 -8.33 -13.69
C GLU A 248 -6.79 -7.35 -13.16
N GLY A 249 -6.53 -6.04 -13.31
CA GLY A 249 -7.49 -4.99 -12.94
C GLY A 249 -7.79 -4.83 -11.45
N MET A 250 -7.11 -5.59 -10.60
CA MET A 250 -7.22 -5.52 -9.14
C MET A 250 -5.92 -4.99 -8.53
N SER A 251 -6.02 -4.52 -7.30
CA SER A 251 -4.89 -4.34 -6.40
C SER A 251 -4.86 -5.45 -5.35
N VAL A 252 -3.75 -5.58 -4.65
CA VAL A 252 -3.63 -6.44 -3.46
C VAL A 252 -2.84 -5.74 -2.38
N ALA A 253 -3.33 -5.80 -1.14
CA ALA A 253 -2.58 -5.43 0.05
C ALA A 253 -2.53 -6.62 1.00
N THR A 254 -1.39 -6.78 1.67
CA THR A 254 -1.17 -7.89 2.61
C THR A 254 -0.71 -7.38 3.95
N SER A 255 -1.48 -7.68 4.99
CA SER A 255 -1.10 -7.47 6.39
C SER A 255 -0.67 -8.79 7.02
N GLY A 256 0.36 -8.73 7.89
CA GLY A 256 0.88 -9.92 8.56
C GLY A 256 1.69 -9.58 9.81
N ASP A 257 1.78 -10.53 10.73
CA ASP A 257 2.37 -10.37 12.06
C ASP A 257 3.90 -10.56 12.11
N TYR A 258 4.53 -10.89 10.99
CA TYR A 258 5.90 -11.43 10.94
C TYR A 258 7.00 -10.39 10.68
N ARG A 259 6.66 -9.18 10.21
CA ARG A 259 7.66 -8.18 9.77
C ARG A 259 8.09 -7.22 10.87
N ASN A 260 7.18 -6.77 11.73
CA ASN A 260 7.44 -5.76 12.74
C ASN A 260 6.96 -6.24 14.12
N TYR A 261 7.90 -6.49 15.04
CA TYR A 261 7.65 -6.98 16.38
C TYR A 261 8.86 -6.71 17.27
N PHE A 262 8.66 -6.71 18.58
CA PHE A 262 9.74 -6.79 19.54
C PHE A 262 9.54 -7.99 20.49
N GLU A 263 10.58 -8.34 21.26
CA GLU A 263 10.54 -9.47 22.19
C GLU A 263 10.95 -9.02 23.60
N VAL A 264 10.15 -9.39 24.59
CA VAL A 264 10.43 -9.19 26.02
C VAL A 264 10.27 -10.52 26.75
N ASP A 265 11.27 -10.93 27.51
CA ASP A 265 11.28 -12.19 28.28
C ASP A 265 10.95 -13.45 27.45
N GLY A 266 11.28 -13.44 26.15
CA GLY A 266 11.01 -14.55 25.23
C GLY A 266 9.56 -14.58 24.69
N GLU A 267 8.76 -13.58 25.01
CA GLU A 267 7.44 -13.37 24.42
C GLU A 267 7.52 -12.32 23.32
N ARG A 268 6.87 -12.62 22.18
CA ARG A 268 6.82 -11.76 21.00
C ARG A 268 5.58 -10.90 20.99
N PHE A 269 5.75 -9.60 20.71
CA PHE A 269 4.70 -8.60 20.60
C PHE A 269 4.69 -8.01 19.20
N SER A 270 3.63 -8.28 18.45
CA SER A 270 3.42 -7.76 17.10
C SER A 270 2.99 -6.30 17.14
N HIS A 271 3.36 -5.54 16.09
CA HIS A 271 2.87 -4.18 15.87
C HIS A 271 1.35 -4.11 15.57
N LEU A 272 0.74 -5.24 15.21
CA LEU A 272 -0.70 -5.30 14.98
C LEU A 272 -1.44 -5.38 16.31
N LEU A 273 -2.12 -4.30 16.64
CA LEU A 273 -2.88 -4.15 17.88
C LEU A 273 -4.38 -4.31 17.62
N ASP A 274 -5.08 -4.99 18.51
CA ASP A 274 -6.55 -5.03 18.49
C ASP A 274 -7.11 -3.76 19.16
N PRO A 275 -7.77 -2.85 18.41
CA PRO A 275 -8.30 -1.60 18.95
C PRO A 275 -9.34 -1.80 20.05
N ARG A 276 -9.96 -2.98 20.13
CA ARG A 276 -10.97 -3.32 21.14
C ARG A 276 -10.35 -3.69 22.49
N THR A 277 -9.07 -4.09 22.50
CA THR A 277 -8.35 -4.52 23.70
C THR A 277 -7.11 -3.70 23.99
N GLY A 278 -6.60 -2.95 22.99
CA GLY A 278 -5.33 -2.22 23.03
C GLY A 278 -4.09 -3.11 23.08
N ARG A 279 -4.22 -4.40 22.74
CA ARG A 279 -3.14 -5.39 22.88
C ARG A 279 -2.72 -5.95 21.53
N PRO A 280 -1.43 -6.36 21.41
CA PRO A 280 -0.97 -7.13 20.26
C PRO A 280 -1.79 -8.41 20.06
N ILE A 281 -2.07 -8.73 18.78
CA ILE A 281 -2.77 -9.95 18.41
C ILE A 281 -1.99 -11.20 18.80
N LYS A 282 -2.71 -12.28 19.17
CA LYS A 282 -2.13 -13.58 19.53
C LYS A 282 -2.98 -14.70 18.96
N HIS A 283 -2.78 -15.04 17.67
CA HIS A 283 -3.48 -16.15 17.00
C HIS A 283 -2.60 -16.73 15.88
N GLN A 284 -3.07 -17.80 15.22
CA GLN A 284 -2.32 -18.53 14.21
C GLN A 284 -2.42 -17.94 12.78
N LEU A 285 -3.30 -16.96 12.57
CA LEU A 285 -3.39 -16.24 11.29
C LEU A 285 -2.12 -15.41 11.10
N ALA A 286 -1.34 -15.76 10.10
CA ALA A 286 -0.04 -15.14 9.87
C ALA A 286 -0.08 -14.02 8.85
N SER A 287 -0.95 -14.13 7.83
CA SER A 287 -1.19 -13.04 6.88
C SER A 287 -2.56 -13.10 6.23
N VAL A 288 -3.04 -11.94 5.82
CA VAL A 288 -4.26 -11.75 5.02
C VAL A 288 -3.92 -10.90 3.81
N SER A 289 -4.16 -11.43 2.61
CA SER A 289 -4.10 -10.69 1.35
C SER A 289 -5.51 -10.36 0.90
N VAL A 290 -5.80 -9.07 0.71
CA VAL A 290 -7.09 -8.57 0.23
C VAL A 290 -6.93 -8.05 -1.18
N PHE A 291 -7.76 -8.55 -2.11
CA PHE A 291 -7.81 -8.13 -3.51
C PHE A 291 -9.01 -7.21 -3.71
N HIS A 292 -8.75 -5.98 -4.13
CA HIS A 292 -9.76 -4.94 -4.29
C HIS A 292 -9.37 -3.97 -5.41
N PRO A 293 -10.32 -3.31 -6.13
CA PRO A 293 -9.98 -2.29 -7.13
C PRO A 293 -9.17 -1.11 -6.58
N SER A 294 -9.40 -0.68 -5.33
CA SER A 294 -8.63 0.34 -4.61
C SER A 294 -7.71 -0.31 -3.58
N ASN A 295 -6.45 0.08 -3.55
CA ASN A 295 -5.47 -0.44 -2.59
C ASN A 295 -5.67 0.13 -1.18
N ALA A 296 -6.19 1.37 -1.04
CA ALA A 296 -6.56 1.93 0.26
C ALA A 296 -7.61 1.06 0.99
N TRP A 297 -8.65 0.61 0.27
CA TRP A 297 -9.62 -0.32 0.83
C TRP A 297 -8.99 -1.69 1.14
N ALA A 298 -8.12 -2.19 0.26
CA ALA A 298 -7.42 -3.45 0.48
C ALA A 298 -6.54 -3.40 1.74
N ASP A 299 -5.77 -2.33 1.96
CA ASP A 299 -4.85 -2.14 3.10
C ASP A 299 -5.64 -2.06 4.42
N ALA A 300 -6.70 -1.24 4.47
CA ALA A 300 -7.57 -1.12 5.65
C ALA A 300 -8.25 -2.45 6.01
N TRP A 301 -8.80 -3.16 5.02
CA TRP A 301 -9.41 -4.46 5.25
C TRP A 301 -8.39 -5.54 5.63
N ALA A 302 -7.21 -5.58 5.01
CA ALA A 302 -6.16 -6.52 5.36
C ALA A 302 -5.77 -6.36 6.84
N THR A 303 -5.65 -5.12 7.32
CA THR A 303 -5.40 -4.81 8.74
C THR A 303 -6.54 -5.29 9.62
N ALA A 304 -7.80 -4.93 9.31
CA ALA A 304 -8.98 -5.33 10.08
C ALA A 304 -9.10 -6.86 10.23
N LEU A 305 -8.95 -7.57 9.11
CA LEU A 305 -9.10 -9.03 9.06
C LEU A 305 -7.97 -9.75 9.79
N THR A 306 -6.75 -9.21 9.70
CA THR A 306 -5.61 -9.75 10.45
C THR A 306 -5.83 -9.58 11.96
N VAL A 307 -6.37 -8.45 12.40
CA VAL A 307 -6.65 -8.20 13.82
C VAL A 307 -7.61 -9.23 14.42
N VAL A 308 -8.68 -9.59 13.72
CA VAL A 308 -9.73 -10.49 14.27
C VAL A 308 -9.40 -11.98 14.16
N GLY A 309 -8.38 -12.35 13.40
CA GLY A 309 -7.98 -13.75 13.20
C GLY A 309 -8.85 -14.50 12.19
N THR A 310 -8.59 -15.80 12.02
CA THR A 310 -9.05 -16.59 10.89
C THR A 310 -10.58 -16.69 10.80
N GLU A 311 -11.24 -17.10 11.87
CA GLU A 311 -12.68 -17.40 11.83
C GLU A 311 -13.52 -16.13 11.68
N GLN A 312 -13.31 -15.16 12.56
CA GLN A 312 -14.03 -13.89 12.51
C GLN A 312 -13.69 -13.10 11.25
N GLY A 313 -12.42 -13.16 10.81
CA GLY A 313 -11.98 -12.53 9.55
C GLY A 313 -12.67 -13.10 8.33
N MET A 314 -12.81 -14.43 8.23
CA MET A 314 -13.56 -15.04 7.14
C MET A 314 -15.06 -14.71 7.20
N GLN A 315 -15.67 -14.65 8.38
CA GLN A 315 -17.07 -14.22 8.52
C GLN A 315 -17.26 -12.79 8.00
N LEU A 316 -16.38 -11.86 8.41
CA LEU A 316 -16.41 -10.48 7.91
C LEU A 316 -16.16 -10.41 6.39
N ALA A 317 -15.27 -11.24 5.86
CA ALA A 317 -15.03 -11.29 4.43
C ALA A 317 -16.26 -11.77 3.65
N VAL A 318 -17.00 -12.74 4.17
CA VAL A 318 -18.26 -13.19 3.58
C VAL A 318 -19.36 -12.12 3.69
N GLU A 319 -19.51 -11.50 4.87
CA GLU A 319 -20.50 -10.44 5.11
C GLU A 319 -20.29 -9.22 4.17
N ASN A 320 -19.03 -8.91 3.85
CA ASN A 320 -18.66 -7.75 3.04
C ASN A 320 -18.25 -8.10 1.59
N ASN A 321 -18.43 -9.36 1.17
CA ASN A 321 -18.08 -9.86 -0.17
C ASN A 321 -16.64 -9.53 -0.60
N LEU A 322 -15.66 -9.73 0.29
CA LEU A 322 -14.25 -9.42 0.05
C LEU A 322 -13.51 -10.59 -0.59
N ASN A 323 -12.71 -10.30 -1.61
CA ASN A 323 -11.79 -11.28 -2.20
C ASN A 323 -10.53 -11.39 -1.33
N ILE A 324 -10.42 -12.43 -0.50
CA ILE A 324 -9.31 -12.60 0.41
C ILE A 324 -8.66 -13.98 0.34
N LEU A 325 -7.36 -14.00 0.60
CA LEU A 325 -6.57 -15.19 0.83
C LEU A 325 -5.86 -15.05 2.18
N MET A 326 -6.05 -16.05 3.05
CA MET A 326 -5.42 -16.12 4.37
C MET A 326 -4.37 -17.21 4.40
N LEU A 327 -3.22 -16.94 5.04
CA LEU A 327 -2.23 -17.95 5.40
C LEU A 327 -2.26 -18.17 6.91
N VAL A 328 -2.60 -19.40 7.30
CA VAL A 328 -2.73 -19.82 8.71
C VAL A 328 -1.59 -20.78 9.04
N ARG A 329 -0.96 -20.59 10.20
CA ARG A 329 0.15 -21.44 10.65
C ARG A 329 -0.39 -22.74 11.23
N GLU A 330 0.06 -23.88 10.67
CA GLU A 330 -0.22 -25.24 11.17
C GLU A 330 1.09 -25.99 11.42
N GLY A 331 1.66 -25.79 12.60
CA GLY A 331 3.01 -26.31 12.93
C GLY A 331 4.07 -25.69 12.02
N GLU A 332 4.72 -26.52 11.20
CA GLU A 332 5.74 -26.09 10.22
C GLU A 332 5.14 -25.83 8.81
N ARG A 333 3.84 -25.89 8.64
CA ARG A 333 3.15 -25.72 7.34
C ARG A 333 2.25 -24.51 7.35
N TRP A 334 1.87 -24.09 6.14
CA TRP A 334 0.93 -23.01 5.90
C TRP A 334 -0.33 -23.58 5.27
N ARG A 335 -1.45 -23.30 5.86
CA ARG A 335 -2.77 -23.57 5.31
C ARG A 335 -3.29 -22.32 4.63
N SER A 336 -3.69 -22.45 3.38
CA SER A 336 -4.21 -21.35 2.56
C SER A 336 -5.72 -21.43 2.49
N LEU A 337 -6.43 -20.38 2.94
CA LEU A 337 -7.89 -20.30 2.97
C LEU A 337 -8.35 -19.14 2.10
N ALA A 338 -9.32 -19.39 1.21
CA ALA A 338 -9.91 -18.35 0.36
C ALA A 338 -11.36 -18.08 0.71
N SER A 339 -11.78 -16.81 0.64
CA SER A 339 -13.19 -16.44 0.73
C SER A 339 -13.99 -16.91 -0.49
N PRO A 340 -15.31 -17.06 -0.38
CA PRO A 340 -16.16 -17.39 -1.54
C PRO A 340 -16.06 -16.36 -2.67
N ALA A 341 -15.90 -15.07 -2.35
CA ALA A 341 -15.71 -14.03 -3.34
C ALA A 341 -14.39 -14.22 -4.12
N PHE A 342 -13.29 -14.58 -3.43
CA PHE A 342 -12.03 -14.90 -4.07
C PHE A 342 -12.14 -16.08 -5.04
N VAL A 343 -12.79 -17.17 -4.61
CA VAL A 343 -13.04 -18.35 -5.46
C VAL A 343 -13.87 -17.98 -6.69
N ASN A 344 -14.91 -17.18 -6.51
CA ASN A 344 -15.75 -16.71 -7.62
C ASN A 344 -14.99 -15.83 -8.63
N TYR A 345 -14.05 -15.01 -8.16
CA TYR A 345 -13.29 -14.10 -9.01
C TYR A 345 -12.17 -14.82 -9.79
N PHE A 346 -11.39 -15.65 -9.09
CA PHE A 346 -10.22 -16.31 -9.67
C PHE A 346 -10.54 -17.67 -10.31
N GLY A 347 -11.65 -18.28 -9.95
CA GLY A 347 -12.14 -19.56 -10.48
C GLY A 347 -11.56 -20.80 -9.82
N ASP A 348 -12.33 -21.89 -9.85
CA ASP A 348 -11.98 -23.17 -9.22
C ASP A 348 -10.67 -23.75 -9.74
N ALA A 349 -10.35 -23.54 -11.03
CA ALA A 349 -9.12 -24.07 -11.62
C ALA A 349 -7.85 -23.52 -10.96
N LEU A 350 -7.78 -22.23 -10.64
CA LEU A 350 -6.65 -21.64 -9.90
C LEU A 350 -6.62 -22.14 -8.45
N ILE A 351 -7.77 -22.27 -7.81
CA ILE A 351 -7.89 -22.76 -6.44
C ILE A 351 -7.32 -24.18 -6.32
N ASP A 352 -7.70 -25.06 -7.23
CA ASP A 352 -7.21 -26.45 -7.29
C ASP A 352 -5.71 -26.52 -7.62
N GLU A 353 -5.23 -25.72 -8.60
CA GLU A 353 -3.83 -25.65 -8.99
C GLU A 353 -2.92 -25.22 -7.82
N LEU A 354 -3.35 -24.23 -7.05
CA LEU A 354 -2.58 -23.70 -5.93
C LEU A 354 -2.80 -24.44 -4.61
N GLY A 355 -3.73 -25.41 -4.56
CA GLY A 355 -4.08 -26.15 -3.35
C GLY A 355 -4.65 -25.27 -2.24
N ILE A 356 -5.42 -24.25 -2.62
CA ILE A 356 -6.09 -23.33 -1.70
C ILE A 356 -7.41 -23.95 -1.24
N GLU A 357 -7.72 -23.90 0.05
CA GLU A 357 -9.00 -24.35 0.59
C GLU A 357 -10.06 -23.26 0.48
N PRO A 358 -11.19 -23.51 -0.23
CA PRO A 358 -12.36 -22.64 -0.17
C PRO A 358 -12.97 -22.65 1.22
N TRP A 359 -13.28 -21.45 1.75
CA TRP A 359 -14.02 -21.35 3.00
C TRP A 359 -15.47 -21.78 2.80
N THR A 360 -15.95 -22.70 3.64
CA THR A 360 -17.33 -23.20 3.63
C THR A 360 -17.97 -23.08 5.02
N ALA A 361 -19.28 -22.99 5.10
CA ALA A 361 -20.00 -23.00 6.38
C ALA A 361 -19.70 -24.25 7.24
N SER A 362 -19.26 -25.35 6.61
CA SER A 362 -18.81 -26.58 7.28
C SER A 362 -17.40 -26.44 7.89
N SER A 363 -16.59 -25.52 7.38
CA SER A 363 -15.24 -25.23 7.94
C SER A 363 -15.34 -24.54 9.29
N ALA A 364 -16.30 -23.63 9.46
CA ALA A 364 -16.60 -22.94 10.72
C ALA A 364 -16.96 -23.90 11.87
N ASN A 365 -17.70 -24.97 11.59
CA ASN A 365 -18.13 -25.93 12.61
C ASN A 365 -17.03 -26.91 13.05
N ARG A 366 -15.99 -27.13 12.27
CA ARG A 366 -14.88 -28.02 12.63
C ARG A 366 -13.93 -27.39 13.64
N GLN A 367 -13.68 -26.09 13.56
CA GLN A 367 -12.78 -25.38 14.49
C GLN A 367 -13.41 -25.15 15.87
N MET A 368 -14.75 -24.95 15.96
CA MET A 368 -15.43 -24.89 17.24
C MET A 368 -15.38 -26.22 18.05
N GLN A 369 -15.11 -27.35 17.38
CA GLN A 369 -15.00 -28.65 18.06
C GLN A 369 -13.58 -29.00 18.49
N THR A 370 -12.56 -28.34 17.94
CA THR A 370 -11.13 -28.60 18.27
C THR A 370 -10.59 -27.68 19.36
N GLY A 371 -11.32 -26.66 19.80
CA GLY A 371 -10.99 -25.83 20.98
C GLY A 371 -9.71 -24.98 20.80
N GLU A 372 -9.38 -24.55 19.56
CA GLU A 372 -8.27 -23.66 19.24
C GLU A 372 -8.71 -22.21 19.10
#